data_2b8f64d292049e067f367f940886f7e7
#
_entry.id   2b8f64d292049e067f367f940886f7e7
#
_cell.length_a   1.000
_cell.length_b   1.000
_cell.length_c   1.000
_cell.angle_alpha   90.00
_cell.angle_beta   90.00
_cell.angle_gamma   90.00
#
_symmetry.space_group_name_H-M   'P 1'
#
loop_
_entity.id
_entity.type
_entity.pdbx_description
1 polymer ?
#
loop_
_entity_poly.entity_id
_entity_poly.type
_entity_poly.pdbx_seq_one_letter_code
_entity_poly.pdbx_strand_id
1 'polypeptide(L)'
;LQENINLFYSPTDLKNNPPSSDRSIRAGGLVKEKSLLRNTDSLEIYFEITDLKNTIAVTYNGLLPDLFKENKGVVATGYFFVDKNEFQAYEILAKHDENYVPKEVEKALE
;
A
#
# COMPACT_ATOMS: atom_id res chain seq x y z
N LEU A 1 -13.78 -18.67 17.44
CA LEU A 1 -12.42 -18.32 17.15
C LEU A 1 -12.32 -17.15 16.18
N GLN A 2 -11.53 -16.20 16.48
CA GLN A 2 -11.44 -15.00 15.69
C GLN A 2 -10.31 -15.08 14.67
N GLU A 3 -10.64 -14.79 13.45
CA GLU A 3 -9.64 -14.73 12.39
C GLU A 3 -8.99 -13.37 12.38
N ASN A 4 -7.68 -13.35 12.20
CA ASN A 4 -6.96 -12.10 12.06
C ASN A 4 -6.61 -11.84 10.61
N ILE A 5 -7.57 -12.11 9.75
CA ILE A 5 -7.39 -11.90 8.33
C ILE A 5 -7.65 -10.44 8.01
N ASN A 6 -6.65 -9.79 7.46
CA ASN A 6 -6.80 -8.41 7.03
C ASN A 6 -7.46 -8.37 5.66
N LEU A 7 -8.52 -7.61 5.54
CA LEU A 7 -9.19 -7.44 4.26
C LEU A 7 -8.31 -6.63 3.31
N PHE A 8 -8.48 -6.89 2.03
CA PHE A 8 -7.70 -6.21 1.00
C PHE A 8 -8.51 -5.10 0.35
N TYR A 9 -7.86 -3.95 0.16
CA TYR A 9 -8.47 -2.79 -0.47
C TYR A 9 -7.54 -2.26 -1.57
N SER A 10 -8.12 -1.88 -2.71
CA SER A 10 -7.40 -1.10 -3.70
C SER A 10 -7.49 0.37 -3.30
N PRO A 11 -6.67 1.24 -3.90
CA PRO A 11 -6.85 2.68 -3.69
C PRO A 11 -8.25 3.17 -4.00
N THR A 12 -8.88 2.63 -5.04
CA THR A 12 -10.26 3.00 -5.37
C THR A 12 -11.22 2.56 -4.26
N ASP A 13 -11.03 1.35 -3.73
CA ASP A 13 -11.86 0.87 -2.63
C ASP A 13 -11.74 1.76 -1.41
N LEU A 14 -10.52 2.19 -1.10
CA LEU A 14 -10.30 3.06 0.06
C LEU A 14 -10.96 4.40 -0.13
N LYS A 15 -11.00 4.89 -1.36
CA LYS A 15 -11.63 6.17 -1.63
C LYS A 15 -13.14 6.07 -1.55
N ASN A 16 -13.71 5.01 -2.10
CA ASN A 16 -15.16 4.87 -2.21
C ASN A 16 -15.82 4.34 -0.96
N ASN A 17 -15.11 3.51 -0.22
CA ASN A 17 -15.72 2.82 0.92
C ASN A 17 -14.67 2.54 1.97
N PRO A 18 -14.11 3.59 2.60
CA PRO A 18 -13.00 3.42 3.53
C PRO A 18 -13.41 2.64 4.78
N PRO A 19 -12.52 1.79 5.26
CA PRO A 19 -12.75 1.09 6.52
C PRO A 19 -12.51 2.02 7.71
N SER A 20 -12.89 1.54 8.89
CA SER A 20 -12.58 2.26 10.10
C SER A 20 -11.07 2.37 10.28
N SER A 21 -10.60 3.53 10.76
CA SER A 21 -9.17 3.78 10.89
C SER A 21 -8.52 2.95 11.99
N ASP A 22 -9.30 2.32 12.86
CA ASP A 22 -8.74 1.47 13.91
C ASP A 22 -8.67 0.00 13.49
N ARG A 23 -8.95 -0.29 12.23
CA ARG A 23 -8.95 -1.65 11.73
C ARG A 23 -7.76 -1.86 10.81
N SER A 24 -6.97 -2.89 11.09
CA SER A 24 -5.83 -3.23 10.25
C SER A 24 -6.32 -3.87 8.95
N ILE A 25 -5.82 -3.37 7.84
CA ILE A 25 -6.20 -3.87 6.52
C ILE A 25 -4.97 -3.95 5.64
N ARG A 26 -5.13 -4.57 4.48
CA ARG A 26 -4.09 -4.58 3.45
C ARG A 26 -4.52 -3.67 2.32
N ALA A 27 -3.58 -2.92 1.80
CA ALA A 27 -3.81 -2.07 0.63
C ALA A 27 -2.75 -2.38 -0.40
N GLY A 28 -3.14 -2.50 -1.65
CA GLY A 28 -2.19 -2.87 -2.68
C GLY A 28 -2.44 -2.20 -4.00
N GLY A 29 -1.39 -2.15 -4.78
CA GLY A 29 -1.41 -1.56 -6.10
C GLY A 29 0.00 -1.48 -6.61
N LEU A 30 0.24 -0.54 -7.49
CA LEU A 30 1.58 -0.29 -8.04
C LEU A 30 2.18 0.89 -7.31
N VAL A 31 3.48 0.82 -7.03
CA VAL A 31 4.19 1.95 -6.45
C VAL A 31 4.29 3.01 -7.53
N LYS A 32 3.74 4.19 -7.26
CA LYS A 32 3.70 5.26 -8.24
C LYS A 32 5.10 5.78 -8.53
N GLU A 33 5.40 5.98 -9.81
CA GLU A 33 6.70 6.45 -10.23
C GLU A 33 7.01 7.81 -9.62
N LYS A 34 8.24 7.97 -9.14
CA LYS A 34 8.75 9.23 -8.57
C LYS A 34 8.06 9.64 -7.27
N SER A 35 7.35 8.71 -6.63
CA SER A 35 6.67 9.04 -5.38
C SER A 35 7.49 8.69 -4.15
N LEU A 36 8.53 7.89 -4.29
CA LEU A 36 9.30 7.40 -3.14
C LEU A 36 10.17 8.51 -2.56
N LEU A 37 9.96 8.81 -1.29
CA LEU A 37 10.75 9.79 -0.56
C LEU A 37 11.27 9.14 0.72
N ARG A 38 12.54 9.34 1.00
CA ARG A 38 13.19 8.80 2.20
C ARG A 38 13.65 9.93 3.08
N ASN A 39 13.40 9.80 4.37
CA ASN A 39 13.94 10.76 5.33
C ASN A 39 15.36 10.34 5.66
N THR A 40 16.33 11.24 5.47
CA THR A 40 17.73 10.90 5.68
C THR A 40 18.10 10.77 7.16
N ASP A 41 17.26 11.31 8.05
CA ASP A 41 17.54 11.29 9.49
C ASP A 41 16.82 10.18 10.24
N SER A 42 15.99 9.40 9.55
CA SER A 42 15.22 8.35 10.19
C SER A 42 14.92 7.26 9.17
N LEU A 43 14.18 6.24 9.61
CA LEU A 43 13.72 5.18 8.70
C LEU A 43 12.37 5.49 8.09
N GLU A 44 11.90 6.71 8.26
CA GLU A 44 10.59 7.07 7.74
C GLU A 44 10.60 7.16 6.22
N ILE A 45 9.61 6.53 5.61
CA ILE A 45 9.52 6.41 4.16
C ILE A 45 8.12 6.80 3.72
N TYR A 46 8.04 7.51 2.62
CA TYR A 46 6.78 7.91 2.00
C TYR A 46 6.78 7.47 0.55
N PHE A 47 5.66 6.93 0.11
CA PHE A 47 5.45 6.66 -1.30
C PHE A 47 3.95 6.60 -1.57
N GLU A 48 3.58 6.44 -2.83
CA GLU A 48 2.18 6.38 -3.22
C GLU A 48 1.88 5.08 -3.93
N ILE A 49 0.69 4.55 -3.69
CA ILE A 49 0.19 3.35 -4.35
C ILE A 49 -0.97 3.76 -5.25
N THR A 50 -0.97 3.25 -6.46
CA THR A 50 -2.03 3.57 -7.42
C THR A 50 -2.59 2.29 -8.03
N ASP A 51 -3.88 2.33 -8.36
CA ASP A 51 -4.52 1.29 -9.16
C ASP A 51 -4.86 1.84 -10.55
N LEU A 52 -4.21 2.94 -10.94
CA LEU A 52 -4.40 3.63 -12.21
C LEU A 52 -5.70 4.42 -12.28
N LYS A 53 -6.51 4.36 -11.25
CA LYS A 53 -7.74 5.16 -11.14
C LYS A 53 -7.63 6.12 -9.98
N ASN A 54 -7.09 5.66 -8.87
CA ASN A 54 -6.94 6.46 -7.67
C ASN A 54 -5.58 6.18 -7.06
N THR A 55 -5.15 7.10 -6.21
CA THR A 55 -3.83 7.02 -5.57
C THR A 55 -3.99 7.34 -4.10
N ILE A 56 -3.27 6.61 -3.26
CA ILE A 56 -3.21 6.91 -1.83
C ILE A 56 -1.77 7.06 -1.39
N ALA A 57 -1.56 7.90 -0.39
CA ALA A 57 -0.24 8.07 0.21
C ALA A 57 -0.01 6.97 1.25
N VAL A 58 1.22 6.47 1.30
CA VAL A 58 1.62 5.46 2.29
C VAL A 58 2.81 5.95 3.04
N THR A 59 2.77 5.84 4.36
CA THR A 59 3.93 6.11 5.21
C THR A 59 4.32 4.81 5.89
N TYR A 60 5.62 4.62 6.06
CA TYR A 60 6.16 3.39 6.61
C TYR A 60 7.45 3.72 7.34
N ASN A 61 7.65 3.13 8.50
CA ASN A 61 8.85 3.36 9.28
C ASN A 61 9.57 2.03 9.41
N GLY A 62 10.64 1.85 8.63
CA GLY A 62 11.37 0.61 8.63
C GLY A 62 12.17 0.44 7.35
N LEU A 63 12.63 -0.78 7.13
CA LEU A 63 13.40 -1.11 5.94
C LEU A 63 12.47 -1.68 4.88
N LEU A 64 12.63 -1.19 3.65
CA LEU A 64 11.86 -1.71 2.54
C LEU A 64 12.39 -3.06 2.09
N PRO A 65 11.53 -3.94 1.59
CA PRO A 65 12.02 -5.20 1.01
C PRO A 65 12.94 -4.92 -0.17
N ASP A 66 13.89 -5.83 -0.40
CA ASP A 66 14.84 -5.68 -1.49
C ASP A 66 14.15 -5.53 -2.85
N LEU A 67 12.99 -6.14 -2.98
CA LEU A 67 12.28 -6.19 -4.27
C LEU A 67 11.33 -5.01 -4.46
N PHE A 68 11.29 -4.09 -3.51
CA PHE A 68 10.45 -2.90 -3.63
C PHE A 68 10.99 -2.01 -4.73
N LYS A 69 10.14 -1.69 -5.71
CA LYS A 69 10.50 -0.81 -6.82
C LYS A 69 9.29 -0.03 -7.29
N GLU A 70 9.55 1.17 -7.79
CA GLU A 70 8.49 1.94 -8.42
C GLU A 70 7.96 1.20 -9.64
N ASN A 71 6.69 1.36 -9.92
CA ASN A 71 5.98 0.73 -11.04
C ASN A 71 5.79 -0.77 -10.85
N LYS A 72 6.08 -1.30 -9.66
CA LYS A 72 5.89 -2.72 -9.37
C LYS A 72 4.85 -2.90 -8.28
N GLY A 73 4.29 -4.10 -8.21
CA GLY A 73 3.25 -4.41 -7.25
C GLY A 73 3.75 -4.42 -5.82
N VAL A 74 2.92 -3.94 -4.92
CA VAL A 74 3.23 -3.90 -3.51
C VAL A 74 1.95 -4.05 -2.72
N VAL A 75 2.05 -4.67 -1.55
CA VAL A 75 0.95 -4.76 -0.60
C VAL A 75 1.43 -4.22 0.73
N ALA A 76 0.69 -3.26 1.26
CA ALA A 76 0.99 -2.65 2.54
C ALA A 76 -0.07 -3.09 3.54
N THR A 77 0.35 -3.40 4.77
CA THR A 77 -0.57 -3.73 5.85
C THR A 77 -0.50 -2.63 6.89
N GLY A 78 -1.66 -2.15 7.31
CA GLY A 78 -1.70 -1.07 8.27
C GLY A 78 -3.08 -0.47 8.40
N TYR A 79 -3.13 0.85 8.58
CA TYR A 79 -4.36 1.56 8.90
C TYR A 79 -4.55 2.73 7.93
N PHE A 80 -5.79 2.91 7.47
CA PHE A 80 -6.10 4.00 6.56
C PHE A 80 -6.81 5.13 7.29
N PHE A 81 -6.32 6.35 7.11
CA PHE A 81 -6.88 7.55 7.72
C PHE A 81 -7.49 8.42 6.64
N VAL A 82 -8.81 8.32 6.49
CA VAL A 82 -9.51 8.97 5.40
C VAL A 82 -9.34 10.49 5.44
N ASP A 83 -9.27 11.07 6.62
CA ASP A 83 -9.11 12.52 6.77
C ASP A 83 -7.85 13.03 6.10
N LYS A 84 -6.80 12.21 6.11
CA LYS A 84 -5.49 12.59 5.57
C LYS A 84 -5.22 11.96 4.22
N ASN A 85 -6.11 11.08 3.78
CA ASN A 85 -5.88 10.26 2.59
C ASN A 85 -4.53 9.55 2.71
N GLU A 86 -4.26 9.01 3.88
CA GLU A 86 -2.95 8.45 4.19
C GLU A 86 -3.10 7.07 4.80
N PHE A 87 -2.30 6.13 4.30
CA PHE A 87 -2.23 4.77 4.81
C PHE A 87 -0.93 4.63 5.61
N GLN A 88 -1.06 4.34 6.90
CA GLN A 88 0.10 4.16 7.76
C GLN A 88 0.39 2.69 7.88
N ALA A 89 1.45 2.24 7.22
CA ALA A 89 1.78 0.84 7.11
C ALA A 89 2.75 0.42 8.19
N TYR A 90 2.60 -0.81 8.66
CA TYR A 90 3.59 -1.42 9.53
C TYR A 90 4.28 -2.60 8.85
N GLU A 91 3.84 -2.95 7.65
CA GLU A 91 4.46 -4.02 6.88
C GLU A 91 4.31 -3.74 5.40
N ILE A 92 5.39 -3.95 4.66
CA ILE A 92 5.39 -3.78 3.20
C ILE A 92 5.89 -5.08 2.59
N LEU A 93 5.12 -5.61 1.63
CA LEU A 93 5.50 -6.80 0.88
C LEU A 93 5.63 -6.43 -0.59
N ALA A 94 6.68 -6.92 -1.21
CA ALA A 94 6.92 -6.73 -2.63
C ALA A 94 7.25 -8.08 -3.24
N LYS A 95 6.88 -8.27 -4.50
CA LYS A 95 7.14 -9.54 -5.20
C LYS A 95 8.34 -9.39 -6.09
N HIS A 96 9.05 -10.49 -6.29
CA HIS A 96 10.31 -10.45 -7.02
C HIS A 96 10.18 -10.79 -8.49
N ASP A 97 9.02 -11.21 -8.93
CA ASP A 97 8.78 -11.45 -10.34
C ASP A 97 8.45 -10.11 -10.99
N GLU A 98 9.26 -9.70 -11.96
CA GLU A 98 9.07 -8.41 -12.61
C GLU A 98 7.68 -8.25 -13.20
N ASN A 99 7.10 -9.36 -13.62
CA ASN A 99 5.78 -9.33 -14.24
C ASN A 99 4.67 -9.73 -13.29
N TYR A 100 5.03 -9.97 -12.02
CA TYR A 100 4.04 -10.44 -11.08
C TYR A 100 3.17 -9.29 -10.58
N VAL A 101 1.86 -9.52 -10.59
CA VAL A 101 0.90 -8.62 -9.96
C VAL A 101 0.02 -9.50 -9.09
N PRO A 102 -0.07 -9.25 -7.79
CA PRO A 102 -0.97 -10.05 -6.95
C PRO A 102 -2.36 -10.06 -7.53
N LYS A 103 -3.07 -11.16 -7.35
CA LYS A 103 -4.40 -11.29 -7.94
C LYS A 103 -5.32 -10.14 -7.56
N GLU A 104 -5.25 -9.72 -6.30
CA GLU A 104 -6.08 -8.63 -5.84
C GLU A 104 -5.74 -7.33 -6.57
N VAL A 105 -4.46 -7.08 -6.80
CA VAL A 105 -4.02 -5.89 -7.51
C VAL A 105 -4.41 -5.98 -8.98
N GLU A 106 -4.23 -7.15 -9.57
CA GLU A 106 -4.60 -7.37 -10.96
C GLU A 106 -6.08 -7.08 -11.17
N LYS A 107 -6.90 -7.55 -10.26
CA LYS A 107 -8.33 -7.30 -10.34
C LYS A 107 -8.63 -5.80 -10.21
N ALA A 108 -7.91 -5.12 -9.36
CA ALA A 108 -8.10 -3.69 -9.17
C ALA A 108 -7.72 -2.88 -10.41
N LEU A 109 -6.80 -3.41 -11.22
CA LEU A 109 -6.33 -2.72 -12.42
C LEU A 109 -7.22 -2.95 -13.64
N GLU A 110 -8.19 -3.85 -13.55
CA GLU A 110 -9.08 -4.15 -14.67
C GLU A 110 -9.97 -2.99 -15.11
#